data_ecfa90a1f8dd4a304209ca844b4fd109
#
_entry.id   ecfa90a1f8dd4a304209ca844b4fd109
#
_cell.length_a   1.000
_cell.length_b   1.000
_cell.length_c   1.000
_cell.angle_alpha   90.00
_cell.angle_beta   90.00
_cell.angle_gamma   90.00
#
_symmetry.space_group_name_H-M   'P 1'
#
loop_
_entity.id
_entity.type
_entity.pdbx_description
1 polymer ?
#
loop_
_entity_poly.entity_id
_entity_poly.type
_entity_poly.pdbx_seq_one_letter_code
_entity_poly.pdbx_strand_id
1 'polypeptide(L)'
;MFIRKPVLGPTAAIRSGRDAGDRLRAFGRPPLALGILLAAAVASGCITVGPDYQSPEPDAPTQWSGPGDRRAPDAAVLAEWWRQFRDPVLDGLVADALAANLDLAAAQAQLREARARRSLAGAQLGPTVNASASGSRRRSSEESGSGATMELYSAGFDASWELDIFGGLRRGLEAAEAESEARRGAVSFRR
;
A
#
# COMPACT_ATOMS: atom_id res chain seq x y z
N MET A 1 20.34 -64.99 54.18
CA MET A 1 20.40 -63.68 54.82
C MET A 1 21.74 -63.07 54.46
N PHE A 2 21.78 -62.41 53.27
CA PHE A 2 23.03 -61.77 52.75
C PHE A 2 22.79 -60.28 52.60
N ILE A 3 23.41 -59.53 53.49
CA ILE A 3 23.41 -58.08 53.47
C ILE A 3 24.52 -57.62 52.53
N ARG A 4 24.16 -57.02 51.37
CA ARG A 4 25.12 -56.32 50.49
C ARG A 4 25.28 -54.88 50.92
N LYS A 5 26.50 -54.49 51.27
CA LYS A 5 26.92 -53.13 51.55
C LYS A 5 26.88 -52.27 50.21
N PRO A 6 26.50 -51.02 50.24
CA PRO A 6 26.66 -50.13 49.07
C PRO A 6 28.14 -49.72 48.95
N VAL A 7 28.63 -49.76 47.70
CA VAL A 7 29.95 -49.24 47.31
C VAL A 7 29.76 -47.71 47.00
N LEU A 8 30.43 -46.89 47.81
CA LEU A 8 30.58 -45.49 47.51
C LEU A 8 31.52 -45.32 46.31
N GLY A 9 31.00 -44.80 45.19
CA GLY A 9 31.76 -44.32 44.05
C GLY A 9 32.44 -42.97 44.32
N PRO A 10 33.53 -42.64 43.62
CA PRO A 10 34.32 -41.45 43.90
C PRO A 10 33.58 -40.16 43.59
N THR A 11 33.68 -39.23 44.53
CA THR A 11 33.19 -37.84 44.47
C THR A 11 33.81 -37.13 43.26
N ALA A 12 32.99 -36.81 42.26
CA ALA A 12 33.42 -35.97 41.16
C ALA A 12 33.58 -34.53 41.67
N ALA A 13 34.79 -34.02 41.62
CA ALA A 13 35.11 -32.65 41.94
C ALA A 13 34.41 -31.70 40.98
N ILE A 14 33.52 -30.86 41.52
CA ILE A 14 32.90 -29.75 40.80
C ILE A 14 34.01 -28.77 40.47
N ARG A 15 34.44 -28.76 39.22
CA ARG A 15 35.33 -27.72 38.66
C ARG A 15 34.56 -26.43 38.58
N SER A 16 34.95 -25.49 39.41
CA SER A 16 34.47 -24.13 39.45
C SER A 16 34.48 -23.50 38.06
N GLY A 17 33.28 -23.17 37.57
CA GLY A 17 33.07 -22.56 36.25
C GLY A 17 33.47 -21.09 36.20
N ARG A 18 34.76 -20.79 36.31
CA ARG A 18 35.30 -19.43 36.08
C ARG A 18 35.78 -19.17 34.65
N ASP A 19 35.84 -20.20 33.81
CA ASP A 19 36.35 -20.08 32.43
C ASP A 19 35.28 -19.76 31.41
N ALA A 20 34.00 -19.68 31.77
CA ALA A 20 32.92 -19.32 30.82
C ALA A 20 32.79 -17.82 30.57
N GLY A 21 33.28 -16.97 31.49
CA GLY A 21 33.16 -15.51 31.38
C GLY A 21 34.17 -14.84 30.44
N ASP A 22 35.30 -15.50 30.19
CA ASP A 22 36.38 -14.87 29.42
C ASP A 22 36.27 -15.11 27.91
N ARG A 23 35.49 -16.10 27.46
CA ARG A 23 35.29 -16.37 26.03
C ARG A 23 34.27 -15.44 25.36
N LEU A 24 33.41 -14.76 26.12
CA LEU A 24 32.45 -13.80 25.60
C LEU A 24 33.03 -12.39 25.42
N ARG A 25 34.23 -12.12 25.96
CA ARG A 25 34.91 -10.83 25.80
C ARG A 25 35.78 -10.73 24.56
N ALA A 26 35.98 -11.83 23.82
CA ALA A 26 36.73 -11.84 22.54
C ALA A 26 35.92 -11.50 21.30
N PHE A 27 34.60 -11.21 21.41
CA PHE A 27 33.89 -10.51 20.34
C PHE A 27 34.36 -9.07 20.38
N GLY A 28 35.45 -8.82 19.67
CA GLY A 28 36.01 -7.49 19.47
C GLY A 28 34.88 -6.55 19.05
N ARG A 29 34.77 -5.39 19.73
CA ARG A 29 33.87 -4.31 19.33
C ARG A 29 34.08 -4.11 17.84
N PRO A 30 33.01 -4.24 16.99
CA PRO A 30 33.18 -4.01 15.57
C PRO A 30 33.81 -2.62 15.42
N PRO A 31 34.87 -2.46 14.62
CA PRO A 31 35.51 -1.18 14.46
C PRO A 31 34.43 -0.17 14.08
N LEU A 32 34.38 0.97 14.74
CA LEU A 32 33.40 2.05 14.49
C LEU A 32 33.25 2.32 12.98
N ALA A 33 34.33 2.13 12.22
CA ALA A 33 34.36 2.23 10.76
C ALA A 33 33.42 1.19 10.09
N LEU A 34 33.33 -0.05 10.58
CA LEU A 34 32.43 -1.06 10.00
C LEU A 34 30.96 -0.74 10.30
N GLY A 35 30.67 -0.21 11.48
CA GLY A 35 29.32 0.28 11.83
C GLY A 35 28.88 1.45 10.98
N ILE A 36 29.79 2.40 10.73
CA ILE A 36 29.52 3.56 9.86
C ILE A 36 29.36 3.12 8.40
N LEU A 37 30.16 2.17 7.92
CA LEU A 37 30.06 1.64 6.56
C LEU A 37 28.75 0.88 6.34
N LEU A 38 28.30 0.09 7.33
CA LEU A 38 27.03 -0.61 7.30
C LEU A 38 25.86 0.39 7.35
N ALA A 39 25.92 1.43 8.17
CA ALA A 39 24.92 2.49 8.24
C ALA A 39 24.86 3.30 6.94
N ALA A 40 25.99 3.59 6.32
CA ALA A 40 26.06 4.27 5.02
C ALA A 40 25.49 3.40 3.88
N ALA A 41 25.74 2.08 3.90
CA ALA A 41 25.19 1.13 2.94
C ALA A 41 23.65 1.00 3.08
N VAL A 42 23.12 1.07 4.30
CA VAL A 42 21.68 1.06 4.54
C VAL A 42 21.02 2.39 4.11
N ALA A 43 21.73 3.52 4.33
CA ALA A 43 21.23 4.84 3.92
C ALA A 43 21.21 5.03 2.39
N SER A 44 22.12 4.36 1.65
CA SER A 44 22.12 4.40 0.18
C SER A 44 21.13 3.44 -0.47
N GLY A 45 20.46 2.57 0.31
CA GLY A 45 19.57 1.49 -0.18
C GLY A 45 18.16 1.92 -0.58
N CYS A 46 17.76 3.19 -0.42
CA CYS A 46 16.41 3.66 -0.79
C CYS A 46 16.31 4.15 -2.24
N ILE A 47 17.03 3.54 -3.18
CA ILE A 47 16.87 3.88 -4.60
C ILE A 47 15.64 3.14 -5.12
N THR A 48 14.60 3.92 -5.42
CA THR A 48 13.40 3.41 -6.11
C THR A 48 13.81 2.86 -7.47
N VAL A 49 13.47 1.60 -7.75
CA VAL A 49 13.81 0.95 -9.02
C VAL A 49 13.00 1.56 -10.16
N GLY A 50 13.67 1.91 -11.27
CA GLY A 50 13.07 2.42 -12.51
C GLY A 50 13.05 3.95 -12.59
N PRO A 51 12.77 4.49 -13.79
CA PRO A 51 12.65 5.93 -14.01
C PRO A 51 11.37 6.49 -13.37
N ASP A 52 11.41 7.77 -12.99
CA ASP A 52 10.22 8.49 -12.53
C ASP A 52 9.29 8.77 -13.72
N TYR A 53 7.99 8.61 -13.49
CA TYR A 53 6.99 8.92 -14.51
C TYR A 53 7.01 10.40 -14.84
N GLN A 54 7.16 10.73 -16.12
CA GLN A 54 6.93 12.06 -16.66
C GLN A 54 5.81 11.98 -17.67
N SER A 55 4.80 12.85 -17.51
CA SER A 55 3.73 12.94 -18.49
C SER A 55 4.33 13.30 -19.86
N PRO A 56 4.11 12.49 -20.91
CA PRO A 56 4.64 12.82 -22.22
C PRO A 56 4.03 14.12 -22.72
N GLU A 57 4.89 15.04 -23.15
CA GLU A 57 4.42 16.22 -23.89
C GLU A 57 4.01 15.75 -25.30
N PRO A 58 2.78 16.05 -25.74
CA PRO A 58 2.37 15.72 -27.10
C PRO A 58 3.24 16.54 -28.08
N ASP A 59 3.83 15.85 -29.05
CA ASP A 59 4.54 16.48 -30.18
C ASP A 59 3.51 17.11 -31.13
N ALA A 60 2.83 18.15 -30.63
CA ALA A 60 1.82 18.88 -31.38
C ALA A 60 2.43 20.15 -31.96
N PRO A 61 2.17 20.46 -33.24
CA PRO A 61 2.61 21.72 -33.84
C PRO A 61 2.10 22.89 -32.98
N THR A 62 2.99 23.84 -32.70
CA THR A 62 2.67 25.05 -31.92
C THR A 62 1.70 25.99 -32.64
N GLN A 63 1.48 25.78 -33.95
CA GLN A 63 0.58 26.58 -34.77
C GLN A 63 -0.23 25.67 -35.71
N TRP A 64 -1.49 25.99 -35.89
CA TRP A 64 -2.35 25.36 -36.90
C TRP A 64 -1.86 25.71 -38.31
N SER A 65 -1.80 24.74 -39.19
CA SER A 65 -1.33 24.90 -40.59
C SER A 65 -2.28 25.73 -41.47
N GLY A 66 -3.35 26.38 -40.92
CA GLY A 66 -4.30 27.16 -41.67
C GLY A 66 -3.82 28.58 -41.95
N PRO A 67 -4.20 29.16 -43.10
CA PRO A 67 -3.89 30.58 -43.38
C PRO A 67 -4.65 31.49 -42.42
N GLY A 68 -3.93 32.27 -41.66
CA GLY A 68 -4.47 33.34 -40.87
C GLY A 68 -4.18 33.27 -39.40
N ASP A 69 -3.92 34.43 -38.85
CA ASP A 69 -3.69 34.77 -37.44
C ASP A 69 -4.99 34.57 -36.61
N ARG A 70 -5.54 33.35 -36.65
CA ARG A 70 -6.72 32.99 -35.86
C ARG A 70 -6.25 32.68 -34.45
N ARG A 71 -6.35 33.70 -33.59
CA ARG A 71 -6.28 33.49 -32.14
C ARG A 71 -7.23 32.36 -31.78
N ALA A 72 -6.69 31.32 -31.18
CA ALA A 72 -7.49 30.19 -30.71
C ALA A 72 -8.65 30.73 -29.88
N PRO A 73 -9.90 30.37 -30.20
CA PRO A 73 -11.04 30.84 -29.42
C PRO A 73 -10.88 30.33 -27.99
N ASP A 74 -11.37 31.12 -27.03
CA ASP A 74 -11.37 30.73 -25.63
C ASP A 74 -12.06 29.36 -25.48
N ALA A 75 -11.45 28.46 -24.73
CA ALA A 75 -11.97 27.12 -24.49
C ALA A 75 -13.41 27.16 -23.92
N ALA A 76 -13.74 28.19 -23.14
CA ALA A 76 -15.10 28.41 -22.64
C ALA A 76 -16.10 28.69 -23.76
N VAL A 77 -15.70 29.47 -24.79
CA VAL A 77 -16.54 29.75 -25.96
C VAL A 77 -16.71 28.50 -26.81
N LEU A 78 -15.68 27.69 -26.95
CA LEU A 78 -15.77 26.43 -27.67
C LEU A 78 -16.65 25.40 -26.93
N ALA A 79 -16.66 25.39 -25.62
CA ALA A 79 -17.47 24.48 -24.81
C ALA A 79 -18.99 24.76 -24.92
N GLU A 80 -19.40 25.96 -25.34
CA GLU A 80 -20.81 26.37 -25.45
C GLU A 80 -21.11 27.02 -26.82
N TRP A 81 -20.43 26.55 -27.89
CA TRP A 81 -20.49 27.13 -29.21
C TRP A 81 -21.92 27.26 -29.78
N TRP A 82 -22.84 26.35 -29.40
CA TRP A 82 -24.24 26.39 -29.88
C TRP A 82 -25.03 27.58 -29.36
N ARG A 83 -24.64 28.22 -28.24
CA ARG A 83 -25.29 29.43 -27.70
C ARG A 83 -25.20 30.63 -28.62
N GLN A 84 -24.28 30.62 -29.59
CA GLN A 84 -24.15 31.64 -30.60
C GLN A 84 -25.40 31.72 -31.50
N PHE A 85 -26.15 30.62 -31.63
CA PHE A 85 -27.39 30.57 -32.39
C PHE A 85 -28.57 31.28 -31.69
N ARG A 86 -28.47 31.56 -30.39
CA ARG A 86 -29.50 32.19 -29.56
C ARG A 86 -30.85 31.48 -29.65
N ASP A 87 -30.84 30.17 -29.77
CA ASP A 87 -32.02 29.33 -29.88
C ASP A 87 -32.25 28.59 -28.55
N PRO A 88 -33.29 28.94 -27.78
CA PRO A 88 -33.59 28.34 -26.50
C PRO A 88 -34.00 26.85 -26.62
N VAL A 89 -34.53 26.43 -27.77
CA VAL A 89 -34.87 25.01 -28.00
C VAL A 89 -33.61 24.20 -28.16
N LEU A 90 -32.64 24.74 -28.92
CA LEU A 90 -31.32 24.08 -29.04
C LEU A 90 -30.60 24.01 -27.71
N ASP A 91 -30.63 25.04 -26.90
CA ASP A 91 -30.07 25.03 -25.55
C ASP A 91 -30.68 23.90 -24.67
N GLY A 92 -32.00 23.77 -24.72
CA GLY A 92 -32.72 22.71 -24.02
C GLY A 92 -32.36 21.29 -24.49
N LEU A 93 -32.31 21.08 -25.82
CA LEU A 93 -31.93 19.78 -26.39
C LEU A 93 -30.51 19.39 -26.05
N VAL A 94 -29.56 20.31 -26.07
CA VAL A 94 -28.17 20.03 -25.68
C VAL A 94 -28.09 19.70 -24.19
N ALA A 95 -28.80 20.45 -23.33
CA ALA A 95 -28.83 20.17 -21.89
C ALA A 95 -29.39 18.79 -21.61
N ASP A 96 -30.51 18.40 -22.26
CA ASP A 96 -31.12 17.07 -22.10
C ASP A 96 -30.20 15.98 -22.64
N ALA A 97 -29.53 16.17 -23.78
CA ALA A 97 -28.59 15.23 -24.33
C ALA A 97 -27.38 14.98 -23.39
N LEU A 98 -26.84 16.03 -22.78
CA LEU A 98 -25.76 15.94 -21.81
C LEU A 98 -26.21 15.23 -20.53
N ALA A 99 -27.41 15.54 -20.04
CA ALA A 99 -27.97 14.90 -18.84
C ALA A 99 -28.25 13.42 -19.03
N ALA A 100 -28.69 13.01 -20.22
CA ALA A 100 -29.00 11.64 -20.59
C ALA A 100 -27.78 10.86 -21.14
N ASN A 101 -26.60 11.46 -21.21
CA ASN A 101 -25.41 10.84 -21.80
C ASN A 101 -24.85 9.74 -20.92
N LEU A 102 -25.14 8.48 -21.29
CA LEU A 102 -24.66 7.29 -20.55
C LEU A 102 -23.14 7.11 -20.67
N ASP A 103 -22.53 7.53 -21.77
CA ASP A 103 -21.08 7.45 -21.93
C ASP A 103 -20.35 8.41 -20.99
N LEU A 104 -20.91 9.61 -20.80
CA LEU A 104 -20.40 10.55 -19.82
C LEU A 104 -20.57 10.01 -18.39
N ALA A 105 -21.72 9.41 -18.08
CA ALA A 105 -21.96 8.79 -16.79
C ALA A 105 -21.00 7.61 -16.52
N ALA A 106 -20.76 6.78 -17.54
CA ALA A 106 -19.79 5.70 -17.46
C ALA A 106 -18.35 6.20 -17.26
N ALA A 107 -17.94 7.23 -18.00
CA ALA A 107 -16.62 7.84 -17.86
C ALA A 107 -16.41 8.44 -16.46
N GLN A 108 -17.42 9.10 -15.89
CA GLN A 108 -17.39 9.60 -14.52
C GLN A 108 -17.29 8.47 -13.48
N ALA A 109 -17.98 7.34 -13.71
CA ALA A 109 -17.88 6.16 -12.84
C ALA A 109 -16.47 5.56 -12.88
N GLN A 110 -15.87 5.43 -14.07
CA GLN A 110 -14.49 4.98 -14.25
C GLN A 110 -13.47 5.90 -13.58
N LEU A 111 -13.68 7.22 -13.63
CA LEU A 111 -12.84 8.17 -12.91
C LEU A 111 -12.95 7.99 -11.39
N ARG A 112 -14.16 7.77 -10.85
CA ARG A 112 -14.33 7.47 -9.41
C ARG A 112 -13.63 6.18 -9.02
N GLU A 113 -13.73 5.15 -9.85
CA GLU A 113 -13.03 3.88 -9.65
C GLU A 113 -11.50 4.06 -9.65
N ALA A 114 -10.94 4.77 -10.63
CA ALA A 114 -9.50 5.04 -10.70
C ALA A 114 -9.00 5.81 -9.47
N ARG A 115 -9.76 6.78 -8.98
CA ARG A 115 -9.45 7.51 -7.73
C ARG A 115 -9.47 6.60 -6.50
N ALA A 116 -10.43 5.67 -6.43
CA ALA A 116 -10.49 4.70 -5.34
C ALA A 116 -9.28 3.74 -5.39
N ARG A 117 -8.90 3.27 -6.58
CA ARG A 117 -7.70 2.44 -6.77
C ARG A 117 -6.41 3.17 -6.36
N ARG A 118 -6.28 4.46 -6.71
CA ARG A 118 -5.18 5.30 -6.24
C ARG A 118 -5.14 5.38 -4.71
N SER A 119 -6.30 5.58 -4.07
CA SER A 119 -6.38 5.63 -2.60
C SER A 119 -5.99 4.29 -1.97
N LEU A 120 -6.38 3.17 -2.59
CA LEU A 120 -6.00 1.83 -2.15
C LEU A 120 -4.49 1.61 -2.28
N ALA A 121 -3.88 1.99 -3.41
CA ALA A 121 -2.43 1.91 -3.61
C ALA A 121 -1.67 2.76 -2.58
N GLY A 122 -2.16 3.97 -2.26
CA GLY A 122 -1.59 4.81 -1.21
C GLY A 122 -1.72 4.20 0.19
N ALA A 123 -2.83 3.53 0.49
CA ALA A 123 -3.03 2.87 1.76
C ALA A 123 -2.06 1.69 2.00
N GLN A 124 -1.61 1.02 0.93
CA GLN A 124 -0.62 -0.07 1.02
C GLN A 124 0.77 0.38 1.49
N LEU A 125 1.07 1.69 1.44
CA LEU A 125 2.31 2.24 1.99
C LEU A 125 2.30 2.34 3.53
N GLY A 126 1.13 2.21 4.15
CA GLY A 126 0.95 2.27 5.59
C GLY A 126 0.75 0.90 6.24
N PRO A 127 0.70 0.86 7.57
CA PRO A 127 0.40 -0.36 8.30
C PRO A 127 -1.07 -0.79 8.12
N THR A 128 -1.29 -2.10 8.04
CA THR A 128 -2.61 -2.70 8.14
C THR A 128 -2.87 -3.10 9.58
N VAL A 129 -3.99 -2.68 10.13
CA VAL A 129 -4.41 -3.00 11.50
C VAL A 129 -5.71 -3.79 11.44
N ASN A 130 -5.70 -4.99 12.03
CA ASN A 130 -6.87 -5.84 12.13
C ASN A 130 -7.31 -5.96 13.59
N ALA A 131 -8.61 -5.93 13.81
CA ALA A 131 -9.22 -6.22 15.11
C ALA A 131 -9.97 -7.55 14.99
N SER A 132 -9.74 -8.43 15.96
CA SER A 132 -10.45 -9.71 16.03
C SER A 132 -11.07 -9.90 17.40
N ALA A 133 -12.28 -10.47 17.43
CA ALA A 133 -12.92 -10.89 18.65
C ALA A 133 -13.62 -12.24 18.42
N SER A 134 -13.48 -13.14 19.38
CA SER A 134 -14.18 -14.41 19.32
C SER A 134 -14.73 -14.81 20.68
N GLY A 135 -15.88 -15.48 20.69
CA GLY A 135 -16.48 -16.09 21.87
C GLY A 135 -16.82 -17.55 21.55
N SER A 136 -16.45 -18.46 22.42
CA SER A 136 -16.83 -19.85 22.28
C SER A 136 -17.33 -20.43 23.59
N ARG A 137 -18.40 -21.23 23.52
CA ARG A 137 -18.93 -22.00 24.64
C ARG A 137 -18.88 -23.47 24.26
N ARG A 138 -18.19 -24.26 25.07
CA ARG A 138 -18.05 -25.72 24.87
C ARG A 138 -18.48 -26.44 26.12
N ARG A 139 -19.22 -27.53 25.94
CA ARG A 139 -19.53 -28.48 27.00
C ARG A 139 -18.85 -29.80 26.70
N SER A 140 -18.06 -30.30 27.64
CA SER A 140 -17.45 -31.61 27.53
C SER A 140 -18.52 -32.71 27.82
N SER A 141 -18.35 -33.89 27.20
CA SER A 141 -19.21 -35.05 27.47
C SER A 141 -18.94 -35.54 28.90
N GLU A 142 -20.01 -36.04 29.58
CA GLU A 142 -19.87 -36.64 30.89
C GLU A 142 -19.21 -38.03 30.82
N GLU A 143 -19.30 -38.71 29.64
CA GLU A 143 -18.68 -40.06 29.46
C GLU A 143 -17.19 -39.99 29.16
N SER A 144 -16.72 -38.89 28.50
CA SER A 144 -15.32 -38.74 28.09
C SER A 144 -14.60 -37.57 28.74
N GLY A 145 -15.29 -36.82 29.61
CA GLY A 145 -14.78 -35.62 30.27
C GLY A 145 -15.55 -35.26 31.54
N SER A 146 -15.41 -34.05 32.01
CA SER A 146 -15.98 -33.59 33.29
C SER A 146 -17.46 -33.14 33.20
N GLY A 147 -18.10 -33.16 32.02
CA GLY A 147 -19.40 -32.53 31.79
C GLY A 147 -19.41 -31.00 31.94
N ALA A 148 -18.27 -30.40 32.21
CA ALA A 148 -18.14 -28.97 32.47
C ALA A 148 -18.38 -28.12 31.23
N THR A 149 -19.03 -26.98 31.41
CA THR A 149 -19.17 -25.95 30.39
C THR A 149 -18.04 -24.96 30.55
N MET A 150 -17.30 -24.73 29.47
CA MET A 150 -16.23 -23.74 29.39
C MET A 150 -16.66 -22.62 28.43
N GLU A 151 -16.51 -21.38 28.85
CA GLU A 151 -16.67 -20.20 28.01
C GLU A 151 -15.31 -19.55 27.83
N LEU A 152 -14.96 -19.25 26.60
CA LEU A 152 -13.71 -18.59 26.25
C LEU A 152 -14.03 -17.38 25.38
N TYR A 153 -13.58 -16.23 25.84
CA TYR A 153 -13.66 -14.98 25.09
C TYR A 153 -12.25 -14.50 24.80
N SER A 154 -12.00 -14.10 23.57
CA SER A 154 -10.73 -13.47 23.18
C SER A 154 -11.01 -12.24 22.34
N ALA A 155 -10.22 -11.20 22.55
CA ALA A 155 -10.20 -10.00 21.72
C ALA A 155 -8.74 -9.55 21.55
N GLY A 156 -8.41 -9.08 20.37
CA GLY A 156 -7.05 -8.64 20.09
C GLY A 156 -6.97 -7.75 18.86
N PHE A 157 -5.82 -7.11 18.73
CA PHE A 157 -5.43 -6.34 17.56
C PHE A 157 -4.11 -6.91 17.06
N ASP A 158 -3.98 -7.01 15.74
CA ASP A 158 -2.72 -7.28 15.08
C ASP A 158 -2.44 -6.18 14.06
N ALA A 159 -1.17 -5.82 13.92
CA ALA A 159 -0.73 -4.86 12.94
C ALA A 159 0.44 -5.45 12.14
N SER A 160 0.41 -5.27 10.83
CA SER A 160 1.48 -5.64 9.92
C SER A 160 1.82 -4.47 9.02
N TRP A 161 3.10 -4.29 8.73
CA TRP A 161 3.57 -3.25 7.83
C TRP A 161 4.69 -3.79 6.97
N GLU A 162 4.53 -3.66 5.66
CA GLU A 162 5.57 -3.97 4.68
C GLU A 162 6.34 -2.69 4.35
N LEU A 163 7.62 -2.67 4.71
CA LEU A 163 8.50 -1.54 4.39
C LEU A 163 8.88 -1.61 2.91
N ASP A 164 8.52 -0.58 2.15
CA ASP A 164 8.81 -0.48 0.72
C ASP A 164 10.27 -0.04 0.47
N ILE A 165 11.21 -0.96 0.74
CA ILE A 165 12.64 -0.70 0.63
C ILE A 165 13.04 -0.47 -0.84
N PHE A 166 12.47 -1.23 -1.76
CA PHE A 166 12.81 -1.18 -3.19
C PHE A 166 11.87 -0.28 -4.01
N GLY A 167 10.86 0.31 -3.39
CA GLY A 167 9.95 1.24 -4.04
C GLY A 167 8.85 0.62 -4.89
N GLY A 168 8.58 -0.67 -4.76
CA GLY A 168 7.54 -1.36 -5.53
C GLY A 168 6.14 -0.81 -5.28
N LEU A 169 5.78 -0.57 -4.01
CA LEU A 169 4.50 0.03 -3.64
C LEU A 169 4.39 1.50 -4.09
N ARG A 170 5.50 2.25 -4.01
CA ARG A 170 5.56 3.64 -4.54
C ARG A 170 5.34 3.69 -6.04
N ARG A 171 5.93 2.75 -6.81
CA ARG A 171 5.69 2.64 -8.27
C ARG A 171 4.25 2.22 -8.57
N GLY A 172 3.66 1.38 -7.74
CA GLY A 172 2.23 1.03 -7.85
C GLY A 172 1.32 2.24 -7.65
N LEU A 173 1.62 3.11 -6.67
CA LEU A 173 0.89 4.37 -6.45
C LEU A 173 1.05 5.31 -7.65
N GLU A 174 2.27 5.51 -8.16
CA GLU A 174 2.55 6.36 -9.33
C GLU A 174 1.77 5.90 -10.57
N ALA A 175 1.73 4.59 -10.82
CA ALA A 175 0.93 4.02 -11.92
C ALA A 175 -0.57 4.30 -11.74
N ALA A 176 -1.11 4.17 -10.51
CA ALA A 176 -2.51 4.46 -10.22
C ALA A 176 -2.82 5.97 -10.32
N GLU A 177 -1.87 6.85 -10.04
CA GLU A 177 -1.97 8.30 -10.24
C GLU A 177 -2.07 8.63 -11.73
N ALA A 178 -1.17 8.10 -12.54
CA ALA A 178 -1.18 8.28 -14.00
C ALA A 178 -2.50 7.76 -14.62
N GLU A 179 -3.02 6.61 -14.19
CA GLU A 179 -4.31 6.10 -14.63
C GLU A 179 -5.46 7.06 -14.26
N SER A 180 -5.46 7.59 -13.04
CA SER A 180 -6.46 8.56 -12.58
C SER A 180 -6.45 9.85 -13.42
N GLU A 181 -5.28 10.31 -13.85
CA GLU A 181 -5.13 11.48 -14.74
C GLU A 181 -5.62 11.17 -16.15
N ALA A 182 -5.31 10.02 -16.71
CA ALA A 182 -5.81 9.59 -18.02
C ALA A 182 -7.35 9.51 -18.03
N ARG A 183 -7.98 9.00 -16.98
CA ARG A 183 -9.46 8.96 -16.85
C ARG A 183 -10.06 10.36 -16.71
N ARG A 184 -9.37 11.29 -16.05
CA ARG A 184 -9.80 12.68 -15.98
C ARG A 184 -9.83 13.33 -17.36
N GLY A 185 -8.77 13.13 -18.17
CA GLY A 185 -8.71 13.58 -19.55
C GLY A 185 -9.87 13.03 -20.41
N ALA A 186 -10.18 11.73 -20.26
CA ALA A 186 -11.28 11.11 -20.97
C ALA A 186 -12.67 11.72 -20.64
N VAL A 187 -12.89 12.12 -19.39
CA VAL A 187 -14.13 12.82 -18.98
C VAL A 187 -14.20 14.22 -19.60
N SER A 188 -13.09 14.96 -19.63
CA SER A 188 -13.07 16.31 -20.23
C SER A 188 -13.30 16.29 -21.74
N PHE A 189 -12.84 15.26 -22.44
CA PHE A 189 -13.05 15.10 -23.88
C PHE A 189 -14.51 14.76 -24.25
N ARG A 190 -15.28 14.14 -23.35
CA ARG A 190 -16.67 13.72 -23.59
C ARG A 190 -17.71 14.76 -23.18
N ARG A 191 -17.29 15.87 -22.60
CA ARG A 191 -18.10 17.06 -22.31
C ARG A 191 -18.15 17.99 -23.49
#